data_4a04007d988e0ca467a8afd1b50cdc2a
#
_entry.id   4a04007d988e0ca467a8afd1b50cdc2a
#
_cell.length_a   1.000
_cell.length_b   1.000
_cell.length_c   1.000
_cell.angle_alpha   90.00
_cell.angle_beta   90.00
_cell.angle_gamma   90.00
#
_symmetry.space_group_name_H-M   'P 1'
#
loop_
_entity.id
_entity.type
_entity.pdbx_description
1 polymer ?
#
loop_
_entity_poly.entity_id
_entity_poly.type
_entity_poly.pdbx_seq_one_letter_code
_entity_poly.pdbx_strand_id
1 'polypeptide(L)'
;MKAISDRSPGGGDTVSDAACERVLDLLLTHRGNPLAEVERLLSDHPSSVFGHRLRAAIIVRNDDRSARSKLAESVSAIEAACPDVEDPARRHAAAARAWLEGDQALAAEAYGSIVIDWPRDVLALVVAHAFDFRLGRRRMMRDRIAQLLPEWDATVRGYASVLAMYAFALEEDGQYRRAEGIARRALDLDPGHPGAIHVIAHVMEMQGRAREGIAFLAETEAAWAKGTAFSVHLAWHRALFHLDANDPQSALATYDAQIATTSEMSALADASALLWRLQLRDFELSARWQLLADRWELQNLAGAGPFYLAHAMMAFAAAGRAAAAARLVAALPSPDSRAALASLPEKRAHVAVL
;
A
#
# COMPACT_ATOMS: atom_id res chain seq x y z
N MET A 1 24.58 1.64 15.22
CA MET A 1 23.54 1.28 14.25
C MET A 1 24.23 0.91 12.94
N LYS A 2 24.14 -0.35 12.50
CA LYS A 2 24.63 -0.75 11.18
C LYS A 2 23.66 -0.21 10.11
N ALA A 3 24.20 0.44 9.06
CA ALA A 3 23.40 1.01 7.98
C ALA A 3 22.61 -0.08 7.25
N ILE A 4 21.41 0.26 6.76
CA ILE A 4 20.49 -0.62 5.99
C ILE A 4 21.03 -0.93 4.60
N SER A 5 21.99 -0.15 4.11
CA SER A 5 22.65 -0.39 2.83
C SER A 5 23.95 -1.16 3.06
N ASP A 6 24.05 -2.34 2.46
CA ASP A 6 25.36 -2.81 2.03
C ASP A 6 25.85 -1.78 1.01
N ARG A 7 26.70 -0.86 1.49
CA ARG A 7 27.20 0.25 0.67
C ARG A 7 28.08 -0.33 -0.42
N SER A 8 27.67 -0.20 -1.67
CA SER A 8 28.67 -0.12 -2.73
C SER A 8 29.65 0.99 -2.38
N PRO A 9 30.98 0.78 -2.52
CA PRO A 9 32.00 1.73 -2.10
C PRO A 9 32.13 2.89 -3.10
N GLY A 10 31.14 3.77 -3.12
CA GLY A 10 31.17 5.05 -3.80
C GLY A 10 30.89 6.11 -2.75
N GLY A 11 31.87 6.93 -2.38
CA GLY A 11 31.78 7.95 -1.35
C GLY A 11 30.58 8.86 -1.55
N GLY A 12 29.47 8.51 -0.89
CA GLY A 12 28.25 9.30 -0.88
C GLY A 12 28.40 10.52 0.00
N ASP A 13 27.81 11.64 -0.43
CA ASP A 13 27.63 12.82 0.36
C ASP A 13 26.75 12.47 1.59
N THR A 14 27.27 12.70 2.81
CA THR A 14 26.58 12.37 4.07
C THR A 14 25.20 13.04 4.19
N VAL A 15 24.97 14.15 3.53
CA VAL A 15 23.68 14.86 3.49
C VAL A 15 22.67 14.08 2.62
N SER A 16 23.10 13.59 1.48
CA SER A 16 22.29 12.73 0.59
C SER A 16 21.90 11.44 1.30
N ASP A 17 22.82 10.80 2.04
CA ASP A 17 22.55 9.57 2.79
C ASP A 17 21.46 9.78 3.85
N ALA A 18 21.54 10.85 4.65
CA ALA A 18 20.54 11.17 5.66
C ALA A 18 19.15 11.47 5.06
N ALA A 19 19.11 12.11 3.89
CA ALA A 19 17.86 12.37 3.18
C ALA A 19 17.26 11.06 2.63
N CYS A 20 18.07 10.17 2.06
CA CYS A 20 17.64 8.84 1.63
C CYS A 20 17.07 8.01 2.78
N GLU A 21 17.72 8.05 3.95
CA GLU A 21 17.23 7.34 5.14
C GLU A 21 15.87 7.84 5.61
N ARG A 22 15.64 9.16 5.55
CA ARG A 22 14.32 9.73 5.87
C ARG A 22 13.23 9.24 4.89
N VAL A 23 13.52 9.23 3.58
CA VAL A 23 12.58 8.71 2.57
C VAL A 23 12.25 7.25 2.84
N LEU A 24 13.27 6.45 3.15
CA LEU A 24 13.10 5.03 3.47
C LEU A 24 12.21 4.84 4.71
N ASP A 25 12.42 5.62 5.77
CA ASP A 25 11.59 5.56 6.97
C ASP A 25 10.12 5.91 6.67
N LEU A 26 9.87 6.94 5.86
CA LEU A 26 8.51 7.29 5.45
C LEU A 26 7.84 6.15 4.67
N LEU A 27 8.58 5.51 3.76
CA LEU A 27 8.10 4.37 2.99
C LEU A 27 7.74 3.18 3.88
N LEU A 28 8.64 2.82 4.80
CA LEU A 28 8.50 1.66 5.67
C LEU A 28 7.43 1.83 6.74
N THR A 29 7.20 3.06 7.20
CA THR A 29 6.25 3.37 8.27
C THR A 29 4.90 3.89 7.77
N HIS A 30 4.68 3.99 6.46
CA HIS A 30 3.47 4.56 5.86
C HIS A 30 3.16 6.00 6.34
N ARG A 31 4.19 6.76 6.72
CA ARG A 31 4.06 8.15 7.17
C ARG A 31 4.40 9.13 6.06
N GLY A 32 3.75 10.28 6.05
CA GLY A 32 4.04 11.36 5.09
C GLY A 32 3.86 10.96 3.62
N ASN A 33 4.62 11.60 2.74
CA ASN A 33 4.62 11.34 1.31
C ASN A 33 6.05 11.02 0.84
N PRO A 34 6.47 9.74 0.80
CA PRO A 34 7.82 9.34 0.42
C PRO A 34 8.16 9.71 -1.03
N LEU A 35 7.16 9.74 -1.95
CA LEU A 35 7.40 10.13 -3.34
C LEU A 35 7.76 11.61 -3.45
N ALA A 36 7.03 12.49 -2.77
CA ALA A 36 7.36 13.92 -2.77
C ALA A 36 8.74 14.21 -2.13
N GLU A 37 9.11 13.46 -1.09
CA GLU A 37 10.42 13.59 -0.46
C GLU A 37 11.57 13.14 -1.36
N VAL A 38 11.42 12.00 -2.06
CA VAL A 38 12.46 11.53 -2.97
C VAL A 38 12.59 12.43 -4.20
N GLU A 39 11.52 13.07 -4.66
CA GLU A 39 11.59 14.04 -5.75
C GLU A 39 12.40 15.28 -5.33
N ARG A 40 12.22 15.78 -4.10
CA ARG A 40 13.05 16.86 -3.54
C ARG A 40 14.51 16.44 -3.42
N LEU A 41 14.75 15.26 -2.87
CA LEU A 41 16.11 14.71 -2.77
C LEU A 41 16.78 14.64 -4.15
N LEU A 42 16.11 14.15 -5.18
CA LEU A 42 16.67 14.04 -6.52
C LEU A 42 16.78 15.39 -7.25
N SER A 43 16.00 16.40 -6.86
CA SER A 43 16.21 17.77 -7.32
C SER A 43 17.52 18.36 -6.80
N ASP A 44 17.85 18.10 -5.53
CA ASP A 44 19.06 18.59 -4.88
C ASP A 44 20.31 17.73 -5.21
N HIS A 45 20.10 16.42 -5.38
CA HIS A 45 21.13 15.40 -5.61
C HIS A 45 20.76 14.51 -6.81
N PRO A 46 20.79 15.00 -8.06
CA PRO A 46 20.31 14.27 -9.24
C PRO A 46 21.12 13.02 -9.59
N SER A 47 22.33 12.87 -9.07
CA SER A 47 23.19 11.69 -9.27
C SER A 47 23.08 10.64 -8.15
N SER A 48 22.19 10.83 -7.17
CA SER A 48 22.03 9.90 -6.05
C SER A 48 21.46 8.56 -6.53
N VAL A 49 22.30 7.54 -6.66
CA VAL A 49 21.89 6.18 -7.04
C VAL A 49 20.87 5.62 -6.05
N PHE A 50 21.08 5.84 -4.75
CA PHE A 50 20.12 5.36 -3.74
C PHE A 50 18.79 6.15 -3.80
N GLY A 51 18.82 7.44 -4.10
CA GLY A 51 17.62 8.25 -4.37
C GLY A 51 16.81 7.70 -5.56
N HIS A 52 17.49 7.36 -6.66
CA HIS A 52 16.83 6.72 -7.81
C HIS A 52 16.26 5.33 -7.47
N ARG A 53 16.97 4.51 -6.68
CA ARG A 53 16.44 3.22 -6.18
C ARG A 53 15.18 3.40 -5.35
N LEU A 54 15.16 4.37 -4.44
CA LEU A 54 14.00 4.72 -3.61
C LEU A 54 12.82 5.14 -4.48
N ARG A 55 13.02 6.08 -5.43
CA ARG A 55 11.95 6.51 -6.36
C ARG A 55 11.39 5.34 -7.15
N ALA A 56 12.25 4.51 -7.70
CA ALA A 56 11.85 3.32 -8.45
C ALA A 56 11.03 2.35 -7.58
N ALA A 57 11.50 2.05 -6.38
CA ALA A 57 10.82 1.15 -5.45
C ALA A 57 9.45 1.69 -5.01
N ILE A 58 9.34 3.00 -4.73
CA ILE A 58 8.06 3.65 -4.35
C ILE A 58 7.04 3.53 -5.48
N ILE A 59 7.44 3.85 -6.72
CA ILE A 59 6.54 3.79 -7.90
C ILE A 59 6.08 2.35 -8.16
N VAL A 60 7.00 1.38 -8.16
CA VAL A 60 6.69 -0.03 -8.41
C VAL A 60 5.85 -0.63 -7.29
N ARG A 61 6.19 -0.33 -6.02
CA ARG A 61 5.42 -0.79 -4.86
C ARG A 61 3.96 -0.32 -4.91
N ASN A 62 3.74 0.92 -5.31
CA ASN A 62 2.40 1.51 -5.36
C ASN A 62 1.65 1.18 -6.67
N ASP A 63 2.27 0.47 -7.61
CA ASP A 63 1.78 0.23 -8.99
C ASP A 63 1.36 1.54 -9.69
N ASP A 64 2.10 2.62 -9.44
CA ASP A 64 1.78 3.94 -9.96
C ASP A 64 2.14 4.06 -11.45
N ARG A 65 1.18 3.73 -12.29
CA ARG A 65 1.31 3.79 -13.75
C ARG A 65 1.44 5.22 -14.28
N SER A 66 1.01 6.22 -13.55
CA SER A 66 1.12 7.63 -13.95
C SER A 66 2.57 8.14 -13.87
N ALA A 67 3.40 7.53 -13.03
CA ALA A 67 4.80 7.89 -12.81
C ALA A 67 5.80 7.10 -13.68
N ARG A 68 5.35 6.41 -14.75
CA ARG A 68 6.22 5.57 -15.63
C ARG A 68 7.42 6.32 -16.19
N SER A 69 7.28 7.57 -16.60
CA SER A 69 8.39 8.38 -17.13
C SER A 69 9.48 8.62 -16.07
N LYS A 70 9.09 8.94 -14.85
CA LYS A 70 10.00 9.11 -13.72
C LYS A 70 10.71 7.81 -13.33
N LEU A 71 10.00 6.69 -13.43
CA LEU A 71 10.59 5.37 -13.23
C LEU A 71 11.64 5.04 -14.28
N ALA A 72 11.32 5.29 -15.57
CA ALA A 72 12.27 5.06 -16.67
C ALA A 72 13.54 5.93 -16.52
N GLU A 73 13.38 7.18 -16.10
CA GLU A 73 14.49 8.07 -15.76
C GLU A 73 15.36 7.49 -14.64
N SER A 74 14.76 7.02 -13.54
CA SER A 74 15.49 6.41 -12.43
C SER A 74 16.24 5.14 -12.85
N VAL A 75 15.59 4.27 -13.62
CA VAL A 75 16.23 3.06 -14.15
C VAL A 75 17.44 3.42 -14.99
N SER A 76 17.32 4.37 -15.92
CA SER A 76 18.43 4.81 -16.78
C SER A 76 19.58 5.44 -15.98
N ALA A 77 19.27 6.25 -14.96
CA ALA A 77 20.27 6.86 -14.09
C ALA A 77 21.07 5.82 -13.30
N ILE A 78 20.40 4.80 -12.74
CA ILE A 78 21.08 3.70 -12.04
C ILE A 78 21.95 2.90 -13.01
N GLU A 79 21.45 2.59 -14.21
CA GLU A 79 22.16 1.83 -15.20
C GLU A 79 23.44 2.53 -15.70
N ALA A 80 23.39 3.84 -15.83
CA ALA A 80 24.55 4.64 -16.22
C ALA A 80 25.61 4.71 -15.10
N ALA A 81 25.16 4.78 -13.84
CA ALA A 81 26.05 4.89 -12.69
C ALA A 81 26.65 3.54 -12.24
N CYS A 82 25.93 2.42 -12.46
CA CYS A 82 26.31 1.08 -12.03
C CYS A 82 26.43 0.14 -13.24
N PRO A 83 27.57 0.07 -13.92
CA PRO A 83 27.76 -0.78 -15.11
C PRO A 83 27.80 -2.29 -14.78
N ASP A 84 28.19 -2.66 -13.55
CA ASP A 84 28.22 -4.05 -13.11
C ASP A 84 26.79 -4.56 -12.90
N VAL A 85 26.42 -5.62 -13.63
CA VAL A 85 25.10 -6.24 -13.57
C VAL A 85 24.80 -6.94 -12.24
N GLU A 86 25.85 -7.32 -11.50
CA GLU A 86 25.73 -7.94 -10.17
C GLU A 86 25.64 -6.90 -9.03
N ASP A 87 25.84 -5.62 -9.34
CA ASP A 87 25.63 -4.56 -8.34
C ASP A 87 24.17 -4.57 -7.86
N PRO A 88 23.91 -4.53 -6.53
CA PRO A 88 22.56 -4.51 -5.99
C PRO A 88 21.67 -3.42 -6.59
N ALA A 89 22.21 -2.22 -6.84
CA ALA A 89 21.46 -1.13 -7.46
C ALA A 89 21.05 -1.48 -8.90
N ARG A 90 21.95 -2.12 -9.64
CA ARG A 90 21.67 -2.58 -11.02
C ARG A 90 20.58 -3.63 -11.06
N ARG A 91 20.55 -4.55 -10.09
CA ARG A 91 19.50 -5.57 -9.98
C ARG A 91 18.15 -4.95 -9.62
N HIS A 92 18.11 -3.92 -8.76
CA HIS A 92 16.89 -3.12 -8.55
C HIS A 92 16.40 -2.45 -9.84
N ALA A 93 17.32 -1.88 -10.65
CA ALA A 93 16.96 -1.27 -11.93
C ALA A 93 16.39 -2.31 -12.91
N ALA A 94 16.98 -3.50 -12.99
CA ALA A 94 16.48 -4.59 -13.83
C ALA A 94 15.07 -5.05 -13.40
N ALA A 95 14.82 -5.20 -12.11
CA ALA A 95 13.50 -5.55 -11.57
C ALA A 95 12.45 -4.46 -11.89
N ALA A 96 12.82 -3.19 -11.73
CA ALA A 96 11.95 -2.06 -12.07
C ALA A 96 11.68 -1.94 -13.57
N ARG A 97 12.65 -2.29 -14.41
CA ARG A 97 12.50 -2.36 -15.88
C ARG A 97 11.48 -3.42 -16.28
N ALA A 98 11.51 -4.62 -15.69
CA ALA A 98 10.52 -5.66 -15.95
C ALA A 98 9.10 -5.15 -15.69
N TRP A 99 8.89 -4.37 -14.61
CA TRP A 99 7.59 -3.73 -14.35
C TRP A 99 7.23 -2.68 -15.43
N LEU A 100 8.19 -1.87 -15.90
CA LEU A 100 8.00 -0.93 -17.01
C LEU A 100 7.57 -1.64 -18.29
N GLU A 101 8.10 -2.80 -18.57
CA GLU A 101 7.77 -3.64 -19.72
C GLU A 101 6.44 -4.36 -19.58
N GLY A 102 5.83 -4.29 -18.39
CA GLY A 102 4.52 -4.88 -18.09
C GLY A 102 4.60 -6.31 -17.56
N ASP A 103 5.80 -6.87 -17.38
CA ASP A 103 6.00 -8.21 -16.83
C ASP A 103 6.06 -8.16 -15.29
N GLN A 104 4.88 -8.17 -14.67
CA GLN A 104 4.77 -8.17 -13.22
C GLN A 104 5.30 -9.44 -12.56
N ALA A 105 5.22 -10.58 -13.24
CA ALA A 105 5.71 -11.84 -12.72
C ALA A 105 7.24 -11.83 -12.64
N LEU A 106 7.92 -11.40 -13.71
CA LEU A 106 9.37 -11.23 -13.75
C LEU A 106 9.84 -10.19 -12.73
N ALA A 107 9.15 -9.05 -12.61
CA ALA A 107 9.48 -8.04 -11.61
C ALA A 107 9.39 -8.59 -10.17
N ALA A 108 8.34 -9.34 -9.84
CA ALA A 108 8.17 -9.99 -8.55
C ALA A 108 9.28 -10.99 -8.23
N GLU A 109 9.68 -11.81 -9.21
CA GLU A 109 10.77 -12.77 -9.09
C GLU A 109 12.12 -12.07 -8.93
N ALA A 110 12.38 -11.02 -9.71
CA ALA A 110 13.61 -10.25 -9.65
C ALA A 110 13.79 -9.56 -8.28
N TYR A 111 12.76 -8.87 -7.76
CA TYR A 111 12.83 -8.33 -6.39
C TYR A 111 12.95 -9.43 -5.34
N GLY A 112 12.28 -10.57 -5.55
CA GLY A 112 12.41 -11.74 -4.68
C GLY A 112 13.82 -12.32 -4.64
N SER A 113 14.55 -12.34 -5.76
CA SER A 113 15.93 -12.84 -5.81
C SER A 113 16.93 -11.89 -5.12
N ILE A 114 16.69 -10.56 -5.17
CA ILE A 114 17.53 -9.61 -4.46
C ILE A 114 17.59 -9.93 -2.96
N VAL A 115 16.45 -10.19 -2.32
CA VAL A 115 16.44 -10.47 -0.88
C VAL A 115 17.02 -11.83 -0.51
N ILE A 116 17.21 -12.75 -1.44
CA ILE A 116 17.93 -14.01 -1.22
C ILE A 116 19.43 -13.71 -1.11
N ASP A 117 19.96 -12.90 -2.02
CA ASP A 117 21.38 -12.57 -2.08
C ASP A 117 21.77 -11.50 -1.04
N TRP A 118 20.84 -10.57 -0.75
CA TRP A 118 21.00 -9.50 0.26
C TRP A 118 19.84 -9.51 1.25
N PRO A 119 19.87 -10.39 2.28
CA PRO A 119 18.75 -10.60 3.21
C PRO A 119 18.32 -9.35 4.00
N ARG A 120 19.17 -8.32 4.05
CA ARG A 120 18.90 -7.04 4.73
C ARG A 120 18.49 -5.92 3.76
N ASP A 121 18.30 -6.20 2.48
CA ASP A 121 17.78 -5.21 1.53
C ASP A 121 16.26 -5.03 1.76
N VAL A 122 15.93 -4.16 2.71
CA VAL A 122 14.53 -3.88 3.08
C VAL A 122 13.78 -3.20 1.94
N LEU A 123 14.47 -2.48 1.05
CA LEU A 123 13.84 -1.84 -0.10
C LEU A 123 13.34 -2.86 -1.12
N ALA A 124 14.16 -3.88 -1.43
CA ALA A 124 13.71 -5.00 -2.24
C ALA A 124 12.61 -5.80 -1.54
N LEU A 125 12.73 -6.01 -0.22
CA LEU A 125 11.74 -6.75 0.56
C LEU A 125 10.36 -6.09 0.52
N VAL A 126 10.26 -4.79 0.73
CA VAL A 126 8.97 -4.08 0.73
C VAL A 126 8.28 -4.12 -0.64
N VAL A 127 9.06 -4.11 -1.72
CA VAL A 127 8.52 -4.25 -3.08
C VAL A 127 8.10 -5.69 -3.37
N ALA A 128 8.92 -6.69 -3.04
CA ALA A 128 8.59 -8.10 -3.19
C ALA A 128 7.32 -8.47 -2.39
N HIS A 129 7.21 -7.97 -1.16
CA HIS A 129 6.03 -8.16 -0.31
C HIS A 129 4.76 -7.59 -0.95
N ALA A 130 4.83 -6.40 -1.54
CA ALA A 130 3.71 -5.79 -2.23
C ALA A 130 3.30 -6.58 -3.49
N PHE A 131 4.25 -7.15 -4.23
CA PHE A 131 3.95 -8.04 -5.35
C PHE A 131 3.30 -9.35 -4.90
N ASP A 132 3.85 -10.00 -3.89
CA ASP A 132 3.30 -11.26 -3.37
C ASP A 132 1.85 -11.05 -2.89
N PHE A 133 1.56 -9.90 -2.25
CA PHE A 133 0.20 -9.52 -1.87
C PHE A 133 -0.72 -9.34 -3.10
N ARG A 134 -0.36 -8.48 -4.06
CA ARG A 134 -1.17 -8.21 -5.25
C ARG A 134 -1.42 -9.44 -6.13
N LEU A 135 -0.46 -10.36 -6.17
CA LEU A 135 -0.55 -11.61 -6.93
C LEU A 135 -1.24 -12.73 -6.14
N GLY A 136 -1.71 -12.47 -4.91
CA GLY A 136 -2.37 -13.46 -4.05
C GLY A 136 -1.43 -14.58 -3.57
N ARG A 137 -0.12 -14.37 -3.60
CA ARG A 137 0.92 -15.33 -3.22
C ARG A 137 1.12 -15.35 -1.68
N ARG A 138 0.05 -15.55 -0.90
CA ARG A 138 0.06 -15.42 0.57
C ARG A 138 1.15 -16.24 1.26
N ARG A 139 1.33 -17.51 0.86
CA ARG A 139 2.38 -18.37 1.41
C ARG A 139 3.78 -17.85 1.09
N MET A 140 4.02 -17.43 -0.16
CA MET A 140 5.31 -16.84 -0.56
C MET A 140 5.62 -15.58 0.25
N MET A 141 4.65 -14.70 0.43
CA MET A 141 4.76 -13.48 1.23
C MET A 141 5.20 -13.78 2.66
N ARG A 142 4.59 -14.79 3.31
CA ARG A 142 4.96 -15.26 4.65
C ARG A 142 6.35 -15.91 4.69
N ASP A 143 6.58 -16.86 3.80
CA ASP A 143 7.78 -17.72 3.84
C ASP A 143 9.03 -16.93 3.47
N ARG A 144 8.94 -15.98 2.55
CA ARG A 144 10.02 -15.06 2.20
C ARG A 144 10.54 -14.34 3.44
N ILE A 145 9.66 -13.70 4.23
CA ILE A 145 10.08 -12.97 5.42
C ILE A 145 10.57 -13.95 6.49
N ALA A 146 9.90 -15.07 6.70
CA ALA A 146 10.31 -16.09 7.67
C ALA A 146 11.76 -16.55 7.46
N GLN A 147 12.17 -16.73 6.19
CA GLN A 147 13.54 -17.14 5.84
C GLN A 147 14.57 -16.05 6.13
N LEU A 148 14.17 -14.76 6.05
CA LEU A 148 15.07 -13.63 6.26
C LEU A 148 15.21 -13.24 7.74
N LEU A 149 14.23 -13.58 8.60
CA LEU A 149 14.22 -13.16 10.01
C LEU A 149 15.49 -13.49 10.81
N PRO A 150 16.22 -14.61 10.57
CA PRO A 150 17.48 -14.87 11.28
C PRO A 150 18.56 -13.80 11.05
N GLU A 151 18.46 -13.04 9.95
CA GLU A 151 19.39 -11.94 9.61
C GLU A 151 19.00 -10.60 10.24
N TRP A 152 17.85 -10.54 10.94
CA TRP A 152 17.26 -9.33 11.46
C TRP A 152 17.14 -9.37 12.98
N ASP A 153 17.54 -8.29 13.64
CA ASP A 153 17.37 -8.07 15.07
C ASP A 153 17.14 -6.58 15.40
N ALA A 154 16.92 -6.25 16.66
CA ALA A 154 16.61 -4.89 17.11
C ALA A 154 17.73 -3.86 16.83
N THR A 155 18.94 -4.28 16.50
CA THR A 155 20.05 -3.39 16.12
C THR A 155 20.02 -3.00 14.64
N VAL A 156 19.25 -3.73 13.84
CA VAL A 156 19.10 -3.47 12.40
C VAL A 156 17.93 -2.49 12.18
N ARG A 157 18.24 -1.36 11.56
CA ARG A 157 17.22 -0.35 11.24
C ARG A 157 16.14 -0.96 10.36
N GLY A 158 14.86 -0.60 10.59
CA GLY A 158 13.73 -1.12 9.85
C GLY A 158 13.19 -2.46 10.36
N TYR A 159 13.79 -3.03 11.41
CA TYR A 159 13.33 -4.32 11.96
C TYR A 159 11.87 -4.30 12.41
N ALA A 160 11.40 -3.20 13.02
CA ALA A 160 9.99 -3.06 13.38
C ALA A 160 9.07 -3.16 12.14
N SER A 161 9.46 -2.55 11.02
CA SER A 161 8.71 -2.63 9.76
C SER A 161 8.76 -4.04 9.15
N VAL A 162 9.90 -4.75 9.25
CA VAL A 162 10.00 -6.15 8.81
C VAL A 162 9.09 -7.04 9.64
N LEU A 163 9.01 -6.83 10.96
CA LEU A 163 8.07 -7.53 11.83
C LEU A 163 6.62 -7.20 11.47
N ALA A 164 6.30 -5.93 11.18
CA ALA A 164 4.95 -5.54 10.76
C ALA A 164 4.56 -6.21 9.42
N MET A 165 5.47 -6.25 8.43
CA MET A 165 5.25 -6.98 7.17
C MET A 165 5.09 -8.49 7.40
N TYR A 166 5.87 -9.09 8.30
CA TYR A 166 5.72 -10.51 8.64
C TYR A 166 4.39 -10.79 9.33
N ALA A 167 3.99 -9.92 10.25
CA ALA A 167 2.71 -10.03 10.91
C ALA A 167 1.53 -9.93 9.91
N PHE A 168 1.62 -9.02 8.95
CA PHE A 168 0.63 -8.92 7.87
C PHE A 168 0.58 -10.19 7.02
N ALA A 169 1.72 -10.73 6.64
CA ALA A 169 1.80 -11.98 5.89
C ALA A 169 1.22 -13.19 6.65
N LEU A 170 1.40 -13.23 7.97
CA LEU A 170 0.79 -14.25 8.84
C LEU A 170 -0.73 -14.07 8.94
N GLU A 171 -1.21 -12.84 9.00
CA GLU A 171 -2.64 -12.51 9.05
C GLU A 171 -3.32 -12.95 7.75
N GLU A 172 -2.76 -12.57 6.59
CA GLU A 172 -3.24 -12.98 5.26
C GLU A 172 -3.23 -14.52 5.04
N ASP A 173 -2.36 -15.24 5.74
CA ASP A 173 -2.30 -16.71 5.75
C ASP A 173 -3.22 -17.33 6.84
N GLY A 174 -4.02 -16.51 7.54
CA GLY A 174 -4.99 -16.95 8.56
C GLY A 174 -4.37 -17.34 9.92
N GLN A 175 -3.11 -17.00 10.17
CA GLN A 175 -2.40 -17.32 11.41
C GLN A 175 -2.56 -16.20 12.46
N TYR A 176 -3.79 -15.78 12.74
CA TYR A 176 -4.15 -14.57 13.50
C TYR A 176 -3.44 -14.42 14.85
N ARG A 177 -3.36 -15.48 15.67
CA ARG A 177 -2.69 -15.41 16.98
C ARG A 177 -1.20 -15.09 16.84
N ARG A 178 -0.53 -15.68 15.85
CA ARG A 178 0.88 -15.41 15.58
C ARG A 178 1.07 -14.00 15.02
N ALA A 179 0.19 -13.60 14.10
CA ALA A 179 0.20 -12.27 13.51
C ALA A 179 0.11 -11.18 14.58
N GLU A 180 -0.87 -11.27 15.49
CA GLU A 180 -1.01 -10.33 16.60
C GLU A 180 0.23 -10.30 17.49
N GLY A 181 0.78 -11.45 17.87
CA GLY A 181 2.00 -11.52 18.68
C GLY A 181 3.20 -10.86 18.02
N ILE A 182 3.40 -11.04 16.72
CA ILE A 182 4.49 -10.40 15.97
C ILE A 182 4.24 -8.90 15.80
N ALA A 183 2.99 -8.49 15.52
CA ALA A 183 2.64 -7.07 15.40
C ALA A 183 2.85 -6.32 16.73
N ARG A 184 2.52 -6.92 17.88
CA ARG A 184 2.79 -6.34 19.19
C ARG A 184 4.30 -6.19 19.46
N ARG A 185 5.12 -7.18 19.05
CA ARG A 185 6.59 -7.04 19.11
C ARG A 185 7.10 -5.90 18.23
N ALA A 186 6.48 -5.64 17.08
CA ALA A 186 6.82 -4.46 16.29
C ALA A 186 6.48 -3.16 17.03
N LEU A 187 5.36 -3.12 17.78
CA LEU A 187 4.98 -1.97 18.61
C LEU A 187 5.87 -1.81 19.85
N ASP A 188 6.45 -2.88 20.37
CA ASP A 188 7.47 -2.76 21.45
C ASP A 188 8.73 -2.01 20.98
N LEU A 189 9.05 -2.09 19.68
CA LEU A 189 10.19 -1.40 19.06
C LEU A 189 9.84 0.00 18.53
N ASP A 190 8.65 0.17 17.95
CA ASP A 190 8.08 1.44 17.49
C ASP A 190 6.60 1.51 17.92
N PRO A 191 6.29 2.08 19.10
CA PRO A 191 4.93 2.11 19.65
C PRO A 191 3.90 2.80 18.75
N GLY A 192 4.36 3.60 17.81
CA GLY A 192 3.50 4.29 16.86
C GLY A 192 3.52 3.71 15.44
N HIS A 193 4.01 2.49 15.21
CA HIS A 193 4.15 1.92 13.88
C HIS A 193 2.79 1.64 13.21
N PRO A 194 2.36 2.45 12.21
CA PRO A 194 1.01 2.33 11.63
C PRO A 194 0.73 0.96 11.00
N GLY A 195 1.73 0.36 10.34
CA GLY A 195 1.59 -0.98 9.75
C GLY A 195 1.34 -2.08 10.79
N ALA A 196 1.96 -2.00 11.97
CA ALA A 196 1.70 -2.96 13.05
C ALA A 196 0.31 -2.74 13.68
N ILE A 197 -0.11 -1.48 13.86
CA ILE A 197 -1.46 -1.12 14.30
C ILE A 197 -2.50 -1.68 13.32
N HIS A 198 -2.27 -1.53 12.02
CA HIS A 198 -3.14 -2.04 10.97
C HIS A 198 -3.32 -3.56 11.04
N VAL A 199 -2.23 -4.32 11.22
CA VAL A 199 -2.32 -5.79 11.35
C VAL A 199 -3.15 -6.21 12.57
N ILE A 200 -2.97 -5.52 13.71
CA ILE A 200 -3.76 -5.81 14.91
C ILE A 200 -5.25 -5.52 14.65
N ALA A 201 -5.56 -4.43 13.93
CA ALA A 201 -6.94 -4.12 13.53
C ALA A 201 -7.52 -5.23 12.64
N HIS A 202 -6.79 -5.69 11.61
CA HIS A 202 -7.21 -6.83 10.78
C HIS A 202 -7.49 -8.09 11.61
N VAL A 203 -6.58 -8.46 12.52
CA VAL A 203 -6.77 -9.63 13.38
C VAL A 203 -8.03 -9.50 14.24
N MET A 204 -8.28 -8.31 14.82
CA MET A 204 -9.49 -8.06 15.62
C MET A 204 -10.76 -8.14 14.77
N GLU A 205 -10.71 -7.62 13.52
CA GLU A 205 -11.83 -7.71 12.58
C GLU A 205 -12.14 -9.18 12.23
N MET A 206 -11.12 -9.95 11.83
CA MET A 206 -11.29 -11.37 11.48
C MET A 206 -11.73 -12.26 12.65
N GLN A 207 -11.51 -11.83 13.88
CA GLN A 207 -11.94 -12.53 15.09
C GLN A 207 -13.25 -11.98 15.69
N GLY A 208 -13.89 -11.00 15.07
CA GLY A 208 -15.14 -10.38 15.57
C GLY A 208 -14.97 -9.57 16.87
N ARG A 209 -13.76 -9.06 17.14
CA ARG A 209 -13.40 -8.28 18.35
C ARG A 209 -13.69 -6.78 18.14
N ALA A 210 -14.87 -6.43 17.61
CA ALA A 210 -15.20 -5.10 17.16
C ALA A 210 -15.04 -4.02 18.24
N ARG A 211 -15.54 -4.24 19.47
CA ARG A 211 -15.42 -3.26 20.55
C ARG A 211 -13.99 -3.01 20.98
N GLU A 212 -13.17 -4.05 21.00
CA GLU A 212 -11.75 -3.96 21.30
C GLU A 212 -11.02 -3.20 20.18
N GLY A 213 -11.36 -3.47 18.91
CA GLY A 213 -10.82 -2.74 17.76
C GLY A 213 -11.13 -1.24 17.79
N ILE A 214 -12.36 -0.85 18.17
CA ILE A 214 -12.72 0.56 18.34
C ILE A 214 -11.83 1.22 19.40
N ALA A 215 -11.69 0.60 20.57
CA ALA A 215 -10.88 1.12 21.67
C ALA A 215 -9.39 1.22 21.25
N PHE A 216 -8.85 0.15 20.65
CA PHE A 216 -7.45 0.09 20.22
C PHE A 216 -7.11 1.17 19.17
N LEU A 217 -7.97 1.36 18.14
CA LEU A 217 -7.74 2.40 17.15
C LEU A 217 -7.91 3.81 17.70
N ALA A 218 -8.79 4.01 18.70
CA ALA A 218 -8.92 5.29 19.40
C ALA A 218 -7.68 5.60 20.26
N GLU A 219 -7.18 4.63 21.03
CA GLU A 219 -5.98 4.78 21.86
C GLU A 219 -4.72 5.07 21.04
N THR A 220 -4.63 4.51 19.84
CA THR A 220 -3.48 4.67 18.94
C THR A 220 -3.63 5.80 17.92
N GLU A 221 -4.74 6.54 17.93
CA GLU A 221 -5.09 7.54 16.90
C GLU A 221 -3.99 8.58 16.66
N ALA A 222 -3.35 9.08 17.72
CA ALA A 222 -2.26 10.06 17.61
C ALA A 222 -1.05 9.55 16.77
N ALA A 223 -0.88 8.25 16.66
CA ALA A 223 0.22 7.64 15.90
C ALA A 223 -0.06 7.56 14.41
N TRP A 224 -1.33 7.44 13.98
CA TRP A 224 -1.69 7.19 12.61
C TRP A 224 -2.57 8.27 11.93
N ALA A 225 -3.30 9.09 12.68
CA ALA A 225 -4.23 10.08 12.14
C ALA A 225 -3.53 11.34 11.59
N LYS A 226 -2.59 11.21 10.65
CA LYS A 226 -1.77 12.33 10.12
C LYS A 226 -2.02 12.64 8.64
N GLY A 227 -3.23 12.41 8.14
CA GLY A 227 -3.65 12.90 6.83
C GLY A 227 -3.03 12.19 5.61
N THR A 228 -2.62 10.94 5.74
CA THR A 228 -2.18 10.08 4.64
C THR A 228 -3.32 9.17 4.17
N ALA A 229 -3.19 8.58 2.97
CA ALA A 229 -4.13 7.53 2.53
C ALA A 229 -4.20 6.37 3.51
N PHE A 230 -3.09 6.03 4.16
CA PHE A 230 -3.05 4.98 5.18
C PHE A 230 -3.79 5.37 6.46
N SER A 231 -3.80 6.66 6.82
CA SER A 231 -4.64 7.19 7.92
C SER A 231 -6.13 7.02 7.62
N VAL A 232 -6.52 7.30 6.37
CA VAL A 232 -7.91 7.08 5.92
C VAL A 232 -8.28 5.61 6.01
N HIS A 233 -7.37 4.71 5.64
CA HIS A 233 -7.57 3.27 5.70
C HIS A 233 -7.76 2.77 7.14
N LEU A 234 -6.99 3.27 8.10
CA LEU A 234 -7.19 2.95 9.53
C LEU A 234 -8.51 3.52 10.09
N ALA A 235 -8.90 4.71 9.65
CA ALA A 235 -10.23 5.26 9.98
C ALA A 235 -11.35 4.41 9.37
N TRP A 236 -11.15 3.86 8.17
CA TRP A 236 -12.07 2.94 7.53
C TRP A 236 -12.23 1.64 8.34
N HIS A 237 -11.14 1.02 8.84
CA HIS A 237 -11.23 -0.12 9.78
C HIS A 237 -12.02 0.23 11.03
N ARG A 238 -11.80 1.43 11.62
CA ARG A 238 -12.60 1.88 12.76
C ARG A 238 -14.09 1.97 12.43
N ALA A 239 -14.43 2.46 11.24
CA ALA A 239 -15.81 2.49 10.77
C ALA A 239 -16.39 1.09 10.55
N LEU A 240 -15.61 0.11 10.07
CA LEU A 240 -16.04 -1.29 9.98
C LEU A 240 -16.33 -1.87 11.37
N PHE A 241 -15.49 -1.63 12.37
CA PHE A 241 -15.74 -2.05 13.73
C PHE A 241 -17.04 -1.45 14.31
N HIS A 242 -17.34 -0.18 14.00
CA HIS A 242 -18.64 0.41 14.37
C HIS A 242 -19.81 -0.30 13.69
N LEU A 243 -19.69 -0.67 12.42
CA LEU A 243 -20.71 -1.46 11.72
C LEU A 243 -20.92 -2.84 12.36
N ASP A 244 -19.83 -3.52 12.72
CA ASP A 244 -19.88 -4.84 13.37
C ASP A 244 -20.40 -4.77 14.82
N ALA A 245 -20.16 -3.65 15.50
CA ALA A 245 -20.77 -3.37 16.81
C ALA A 245 -22.25 -2.92 16.73
N ASN A 246 -22.84 -2.93 15.51
CA ASN A 246 -24.20 -2.46 15.24
C ASN A 246 -24.41 -0.97 15.56
N ASP A 247 -23.38 -0.16 15.32
CA ASP A 247 -23.39 1.30 15.47
C ASP A 247 -23.09 1.99 14.12
N PRO A 248 -23.98 1.92 13.14
CA PRO A 248 -23.77 2.51 11.83
C PRO A 248 -23.73 4.05 11.84
N GLN A 249 -24.27 4.70 12.88
CA GLN A 249 -24.20 6.16 13.03
C GLN A 249 -22.77 6.62 13.29
N SER A 250 -22.03 5.94 14.17
CA SER A 250 -20.61 6.24 14.41
C SER A 250 -19.74 5.89 13.19
N ALA A 251 -20.10 4.86 12.42
CA ALA A 251 -19.44 4.57 11.15
C ALA A 251 -19.62 5.71 10.14
N LEU A 252 -20.84 6.25 10.00
CA LEU A 252 -21.12 7.40 9.15
C LEU A 252 -20.42 8.67 9.63
N ALA A 253 -20.39 8.91 10.93
CA ALA A 253 -19.67 10.04 11.52
C ALA A 253 -18.15 9.95 11.23
N THR A 254 -17.57 8.75 11.31
CA THR A 254 -16.17 8.49 10.94
C THR A 254 -15.93 8.76 9.44
N TYR A 255 -16.85 8.34 8.58
CA TYR A 255 -16.79 8.67 7.14
C TYR A 255 -16.73 10.19 6.93
N ASP A 256 -17.67 10.92 7.49
CA ASP A 256 -17.77 12.38 7.29
C ASP A 256 -16.55 13.14 7.83
N ALA A 257 -16.00 12.70 8.97
CA ALA A 257 -14.90 13.38 9.64
C ALA A 257 -13.53 13.07 9.03
N GLN A 258 -13.28 11.85 8.56
CA GLN A 258 -11.92 11.38 8.26
C GLN A 258 -11.73 10.79 6.85
N ILE A 259 -12.81 10.34 6.20
CA ILE A 259 -12.73 9.64 4.92
C ILE A 259 -13.25 10.51 3.76
N ALA A 260 -14.33 11.26 4.01
CA ALA A 260 -15.06 11.98 2.98
C ALA A 260 -14.23 12.99 2.17
N THR A 261 -13.11 13.50 2.68
CA THR A 261 -12.29 14.52 2.02
C THR A 261 -11.12 13.98 1.22
N THR A 262 -10.93 12.67 1.20
CA THR A 262 -9.80 12.04 0.50
C THR A 262 -9.83 12.26 -1.01
N SER A 263 -8.63 12.27 -1.63
CA SER A 263 -8.45 12.36 -3.08
C SER A 263 -7.55 11.25 -3.64
N GLU A 264 -6.86 10.50 -2.78
CA GLU A 264 -6.01 9.39 -3.22
C GLU A 264 -6.84 8.17 -3.59
N MET A 265 -6.50 7.51 -4.69
CA MET A 265 -7.28 6.42 -5.29
C MET A 265 -7.56 5.26 -4.31
N SER A 266 -6.58 4.88 -3.49
CA SER A 266 -6.75 3.83 -2.47
C SER A 266 -7.79 4.24 -1.42
N ALA A 267 -7.73 5.46 -0.95
CA ALA A 267 -8.68 5.99 0.03
C ALA A 267 -10.08 6.25 -0.55
N LEU A 268 -10.18 6.57 -1.86
CA LEU A 268 -11.47 6.61 -2.56
C LEU A 268 -12.12 5.20 -2.64
N ALA A 269 -11.31 4.15 -2.76
CA ALA A 269 -11.84 2.77 -2.70
C ALA A 269 -12.43 2.46 -1.32
N ASP A 270 -11.73 2.80 -0.23
CA ASP A 270 -12.24 2.65 1.14
C ASP A 270 -13.54 3.44 1.34
N ALA A 271 -13.59 4.68 0.85
CA ALA A 271 -14.79 5.51 0.88
C ALA A 271 -15.97 4.85 0.16
N SER A 272 -15.74 4.32 -1.04
CA SER A 272 -16.77 3.61 -1.82
C SER A 272 -17.27 2.36 -1.10
N ALA A 273 -16.35 1.55 -0.55
CA ALA A 273 -16.67 0.34 0.18
C ALA A 273 -17.49 0.62 1.45
N LEU A 274 -17.19 1.70 2.17
CA LEU A 274 -17.93 2.07 3.37
C LEU A 274 -19.32 2.61 3.06
N LEU A 275 -19.45 3.52 2.10
CA LEU A 275 -20.76 4.02 1.68
C LEU A 275 -21.67 2.90 1.18
N TRP A 276 -21.09 1.93 0.43
CA TRP A 276 -21.85 0.78 -0.03
C TRP A 276 -22.41 -0.05 1.12
N ARG A 277 -21.62 -0.32 2.17
CA ARG A 277 -22.05 -1.06 3.37
C ARG A 277 -23.14 -0.31 4.16
N LEU A 278 -23.03 1.02 4.24
CA LEU A 278 -24.03 1.87 4.88
C LEU A 278 -25.34 1.90 4.06
N GLN A 279 -25.26 1.98 2.74
CA GLN A 279 -26.44 1.93 1.86
C GLN A 279 -27.18 0.59 1.96
N LEU A 280 -26.46 -0.52 2.12
CA LEU A 280 -27.06 -1.83 2.36
C LEU A 280 -27.79 -1.94 3.72
N ARG A 281 -27.61 -0.94 4.60
CA ARG A 281 -28.30 -0.76 5.88
C ARG A 281 -29.35 0.36 5.82
N ASP A 282 -29.84 0.66 4.62
CA ASP A 282 -30.91 1.62 4.33
C ASP A 282 -30.58 3.09 4.71
N PHE A 283 -29.28 3.44 4.77
CA PHE A 283 -28.88 4.84 4.93
C PHE A 283 -29.10 5.62 3.63
N GLU A 284 -29.67 6.82 3.76
CA GLU A 284 -29.77 7.78 2.67
C GLU A 284 -28.40 8.46 2.49
N LEU A 285 -27.75 8.26 1.32
CA LEU A 285 -26.38 8.67 1.06
C LEU A 285 -26.20 9.40 -0.28
N SER A 286 -27.29 9.79 -0.96
CA SER A 286 -27.27 10.34 -2.31
C SER A 286 -26.27 11.49 -2.47
N ALA A 287 -26.26 12.45 -1.54
CA ALA A 287 -25.33 13.58 -1.57
C ALA A 287 -23.85 13.15 -1.45
N ARG A 288 -23.57 12.15 -0.58
CA ARG A 288 -22.21 11.61 -0.38
C ARG A 288 -21.71 10.86 -1.62
N TRP A 289 -22.59 10.08 -2.26
CA TRP A 289 -22.29 9.40 -3.50
C TRP A 289 -21.98 10.38 -4.64
N GLN A 290 -22.71 11.51 -4.75
CA GLN A 290 -22.42 12.53 -5.75
C GLN A 290 -21.01 13.10 -5.55
N LEU A 291 -20.67 13.49 -4.32
CA LEU A 291 -19.34 14.02 -3.99
C LEU A 291 -18.21 13.01 -4.22
N LEU A 292 -18.46 11.73 -3.92
CA LEU A 292 -17.47 10.68 -4.15
C LEU A 292 -17.29 10.38 -5.65
N ALA A 293 -18.37 10.37 -6.41
CA ALA A 293 -18.33 10.20 -7.86
C ALA A 293 -17.56 11.35 -8.54
N ASP A 294 -17.78 12.59 -8.12
CA ASP A 294 -17.02 13.75 -8.64
C ASP A 294 -15.51 13.56 -8.42
N ARG A 295 -15.08 13.02 -7.27
CA ARG A 295 -13.66 12.74 -7.00
C ARG A 295 -13.11 11.60 -7.83
N TRP A 296 -13.89 10.54 -8.07
CA TRP A 296 -13.51 9.47 -8.96
C TRP A 296 -13.36 9.93 -10.41
N GLU A 297 -14.21 10.87 -10.86
CA GLU A 297 -14.09 11.47 -12.22
C GLU A 297 -12.79 12.28 -12.41
N LEU A 298 -12.20 12.79 -11.32
CA LEU A 298 -10.90 13.47 -11.36
C LEU A 298 -9.69 12.51 -11.45
N GLN A 299 -9.90 11.21 -11.20
CA GLN A 299 -8.82 10.23 -11.25
C GLN A 299 -8.51 9.80 -12.69
N ASN A 300 -7.23 9.60 -12.97
CA ASN A 300 -6.82 8.92 -14.20
C ASN A 300 -6.96 7.40 -14.01
N LEU A 301 -8.08 6.86 -14.47
CA LEU A 301 -8.39 5.44 -14.36
C LEU A 301 -7.78 4.60 -15.51
N ALA A 302 -7.10 5.22 -16.48
CA ALA A 302 -6.43 4.51 -17.56
C ALA A 302 -5.28 3.64 -17.01
N GLY A 303 -5.43 2.32 -17.14
CA GLY A 303 -4.46 1.35 -16.62
C GLY A 303 -4.55 1.09 -15.11
N ALA A 304 -5.55 1.63 -14.42
CA ALA A 304 -5.81 1.28 -13.02
C ALA A 304 -6.21 -0.21 -12.89
N GLY A 305 -5.83 -0.82 -11.77
CA GLY A 305 -6.16 -2.21 -11.50
C GLY A 305 -7.67 -2.47 -11.30
N PRO A 306 -8.12 -3.72 -11.48
CA PRO A 306 -9.55 -4.08 -11.38
C PRO A 306 -10.19 -3.68 -10.05
N PHE A 307 -9.44 -3.70 -8.96
CA PHE A 307 -9.88 -3.28 -7.64
C PHE A 307 -10.39 -1.83 -7.64
N TYR A 308 -9.59 -0.89 -8.16
CA TYR A 308 -9.97 0.52 -8.21
C TYR A 308 -11.13 0.77 -9.19
N LEU A 309 -11.13 0.08 -10.34
CA LEU A 309 -12.19 0.20 -11.33
C LEU A 309 -13.54 -0.26 -10.78
N ALA A 310 -13.56 -1.33 -9.97
CA ALA A 310 -14.76 -1.82 -9.30
C ALA A 310 -15.30 -0.79 -8.31
N HIS A 311 -14.45 -0.15 -7.50
CA HIS A 311 -14.88 0.84 -6.52
C HIS A 311 -15.34 2.16 -7.17
N ALA A 312 -14.70 2.58 -8.25
CA ALA A 312 -15.18 3.69 -9.06
C ALA A 312 -16.56 3.39 -9.67
N MET A 313 -16.76 2.17 -10.18
CA MET A 313 -18.07 1.74 -10.70
C MET A 313 -19.15 1.77 -9.62
N MET A 314 -18.85 1.35 -8.38
CA MET A 314 -19.82 1.45 -7.26
C MET A 314 -20.27 2.90 -7.05
N ALA A 315 -19.33 3.85 -7.05
CA ALA A 315 -19.62 5.26 -6.89
C ALA A 315 -20.43 5.82 -8.07
N PHE A 316 -20.06 5.51 -9.32
CA PHE A 316 -20.79 5.97 -10.50
C PHE A 316 -22.20 5.41 -10.58
N ALA A 317 -22.38 4.12 -10.26
CA ALA A 317 -23.69 3.47 -10.25
C ALA A 317 -24.60 4.06 -9.16
N ALA A 318 -24.09 4.22 -7.94
CA ALA A 318 -24.86 4.75 -6.83
C ALA A 318 -25.22 6.24 -7.01
N ALA A 319 -24.34 7.03 -7.66
CA ALA A 319 -24.60 8.44 -7.98
C ALA A 319 -25.41 8.65 -9.28
N GLY A 320 -25.78 7.58 -10.01
CA GLY A 320 -26.47 7.69 -11.28
C GLY A 320 -25.65 8.29 -12.43
N ARG A 321 -24.31 8.22 -12.35
CA ARG A 321 -23.37 8.75 -13.35
C ARG A 321 -23.21 7.80 -14.54
N ALA A 322 -24.30 7.54 -15.27
CA ALA A 322 -24.33 6.55 -16.36
C ALA A 322 -23.27 6.78 -17.44
N ALA A 323 -22.98 8.04 -17.79
CA ALA A 323 -21.96 8.35 -18.80
C ALA A 323 -20.53 8.03 -18.29
N ALA A 324 -20.21 8.28 -17.02
CA ALA A 324 -18.92 7.92 -16.41
C ALA A 324 -18.76 6.40 -16.31
N ALA A 325 -19.82 5.69 -15.89
CA ALA A 325 -19.85 4.24 -15.85
C ALA A 325 -19.63 3.62 -17.25
N ALA A 326 -20.31 4.15 -18.28
CA ALA A 326 -20.14 3.68 -19.66
C ALA A 326 -18.70 3.90 -20.19
N ARG A 327 -18.10 5.07 -19.91
CA ARG A 327 -16.68 5.33 -20.27
C ARG A 327 -15.73 4.33 -19.58
N LEU A 328 -15.97 4.05 -18.31
CA LEU A 328 -15.16 3.08 -17.55
C LEU A 328 -15.22 1.68 -18.18
N VAL A 329 -16.42 1.18 -18.48
CA VAL A 329 -16.62 -0.13 -19.14
C VAL A 329 -15.96 -0.16 -20.52
N ALA A 330 -16.11 0.90 -21.31
CA ALA A 330 -15.52 0.98 -22.66
C ALA A 330 -13.98 0.96 -22.64
N ALA A 331 -13.37 1.47 -21.58
CA ALA A 331 -11.91 1.50 -21.42
C ALA A 331 -11.28 0.16 -21.00
N LEU A 332 -12.09 -0.84 -20.60
CA LEU A 332 -11.56 -2.14 -20.17
C LEU A 332 -11.01 -2.94 -21.36
N PRO A 333 -9.86 -3.64 -21.16
CA PRO A 333 -9.11 -4.25 -22.24
C PRO A 333 -9.77 -5.51 -22.83
N SER A 334 -10.63 -6.21 -22.08
CA SER A 334 -11.26 -7.45 -22.54
C SER A 334 -12.77 -7.46 -22.38
N PRO A 335 -13.50 -8.24 -23.21
CA PRO A 335 -14.94 -8.45 -23.05
C PRO A 335 -15.30 -9.06 -21.68
N ASP A 336 -14.50 -10.00 -21.16
CA ASP A 336 -14.74 -10.65 -19.87
C ASP A 336 -14.61 -9.66 -18.69
N SER A 337 -13.60 -8.80 -18.73
CA SER A 337 -13.45 -7.72 -17.75
C SER A 337 -14.61 -6.73 -17.79
N ARG A 338 -15.13 -6.42 -19.00
CA ARG A 338 -16.30 -5.54 -19.18
C ARG A 338 -17.56 -6.17 -18.60
N ALA A 339 -17.81 -7.45 -18.86
CA ALA A 339 -18.96 -8.17 -18.32
C ALA A 339 -18.92 -8.29 -16.80
N ALA A 340 -17.74 -8.59 -16.23
CA ALA A 340 -17.55 -8.67 -14.80
C ALA A 340 -17.83 -7.34 -14.11
N LEU A 341 -17.29 -6.22 -14.63
CA LEU A 341 -17.51 -4.90 -14.04
C LEU A 341 -18.95 -4.40 -14.18
N ALA A 342 -19.57 -4.64 -15.34
CA ALA A 342 -20.96 -4.25 -15.60
C ALA A 342 -21.96 -4.99 -14.70
N SER A 343 -21.64 -6.19 -14.24
CA SER A 343 -22.51 -7.00 -13.36
C SER A 343 -22.39 -6.66 -11.86
N LEU A 344 -21.46 -5.79 -11.46
CA LEU A 344 -21.27 -5.42 -10.04
C LEU A 344 -22.51 -4.83 -9.36
N PRO A 345 -23.31 -3.95 -10.01
CA PRO A 345 -24.53 -3.43 -9.41
C PRO A 345 -25.58 -4.51 -9.10
N GLU A 346 -25.57 -5.62 -9.85
CA GLU A 346 -26.53 -6.71 -9.70
C GLU A 346 -26.09 -7.75 -8.64
N LYS A 347 -24.79 -7.85 -8.37
CA LYS A 347 -24.22 -8.82 -7.43
C LYS A 347 -24.04 -8.21 -6.03
N ARG A 348 -25.15 -7.92 -5.34
CA ARG A 348 -25.16 -7.37 -3.97
C ARG A 348 -24.44 -8.22 -2.91
N ALA A 349 -24.10 -9.48 -3.22
CA ALA A 349 -23.69 -10.47 -2.21
C ALA A 349 -22.18 -10.80 -2.16
N HIS A 350 -21.33 -10.31 -3.07
CA HIS A 350 -19.95 -10.80 -3.18
C HIS A 350 -18.84 -9.77 -2.92
N VAL A 351 -19.16 -8.56 -2.51
CA VAL A 351 -18.16 -7.51 -2.17
C VAL A 351 -17.82 -7.50 -0.67
N ALA A 352 -18.25 -8.47 0.09
CA ALA A 352 -18.01 -8.57 1.53
C ALA A 352 -16.65 -9.25 1.89
N VAL A 353 -15.80 -9.58 0.91
CA VAL A 353 -14.57 -10.35 1.15
C VAL A 353 -13.40 -9.78 0.32
N LEU A 354 -13.11 -8.50 0.46
CA LEU A 354 -11.81 -7.92 0.07
C LEU A 354 -11.43 -6.82 1.05
#